data_f28c3d6caa1cc310c33b696da5493d11
#
_entry.id   f28c3d6caa1cc310c33b696da5493d11
#
_cell.length_a   1.000
_cell.length_b   1.000
_cell.length_c   1.000
_cell.angle_alpha   90.00
_cell.angle_beta   90.00
_cell.angle_gamma   90.00
#
_symmetry.space_group_name_H-M   'P 1'
#
loop_
_entity.id
_entity.type
_entity.pdbx_description
1 polymer ?
#
loop_
_entity_poly.entity_id
_entity_poly.type
_entity_poly.pdbx_seq_one_letter_code
_entity_poly.pdbx_strand_id
1 'polypeptide(L)'
;MKYKRRGLIAGASASLLVSRSAWAEKDTVRIAVQPGLTYLALNIVEHQHLIEQHAAAAGLPNVRAEFVRLAAGNNVNDAVISGAVDIGATGVPPFLTLWSKTRGSVDVRAMTPYNSMPLVLVTRNPAVKRIEDLGPKDRIALPGVGSSSQAVMLQMAAARAFGQAEFRRFDPLTVTRGHPDAMAALLSNTEIDCHFSTAPYLQQELAVPGVHVLLTSTDVYGGPGTVGITFTTKKFREANPKLEAAFIASMDQAFRTIHEDRRAAAEAYVAVSGDKLSIEQVESYISDPSMVYEITPRGTMKVAAFMYKTGTIKVMPDDWKALFVSEMWGYAGS
;
A
#
# COMPACT_ATOMS: atom_id res chain seq x y z
N MET A 1 -25.12 -86.35 17.95
CA MET A 1 -25.06 -85.40 16.78
C MET A 1 -24.90 -83.99 17.32
N LYS A 2 -23.70 -83.38 17.07
CA LYS A 2 -23.34 -82.05 17.61
C LYS A 2 -23.35 -81.05 16.45
N TYR A 3 -24.29 -80.10 16.44
CA TYR A 3 -24.29 -79.01 15.50
C TYR A 3 -23.49 -77.84 16.04
N LYS A 4 -22.38 -77.46 15.35
CA LYS A 4 -21.63 -76.23 15.60
C LYS A 4 -22.26 -75.06 14.86
N ARG A 5 -22.74 -74.03 15.59
CA ARG A 5 -23.14 -72.76 15.03
C ARG A 5 -21.89 -71.87 14.80
N ARG A 6 -21.61 -71.52 13.56
CA ARG A 6 -20.64 -70.52 13.18
C ARG A 6 -21.32 -69.17 13.21
N GLY A 7 -20.92 -68.27 14.15
CA GLY A 7 -21.33 -66.88 14.13
C GLY A 7 -20.52 -66.08 13.10
N LEU A 8 -21.19 -65.41 12.16
CA LEU A 8 -20.64 -64.37 11.32
C LEU A 8 -20.58 -63.08 12.13
N ILE A 9 -19.34 -62.56 12.33
CA ILE A 9 -19.13 -61.22 12.85
C ILE A 9 -19.02 -60.29 11.61
N ALA A 10 -20.10 -59.53 11.35
CA ALA A 10 -20.10 -58.45 10.35
C ALA A 10 -19.42 -57.23 11.00
N GLY A 11 -18.19 -56.96 10.57
CA GLY A 11 -17.46 -55.72 10.94
C GLY A 11 -18.03 -54.54 10.22
N ALA A 12 -18.78 -53.69 10.91
CA ALA A 12 -19.18 -52.38 10.38
C ALA A 12 -18.02 -51.40 10.52
N SER A 13 -17.31 -51.15 9.41
CA SER A 13 -16.32 -50.05 9.31
C SER A 13 -17.05 -48.71 9.30
N ALA A 14 -17.16 -48.06 10.44
CA ALA A 14 -17.63 -46.68 10.54
C ALA A 14 -16.54 -45.75 10.02
N SER A 15 -16.68 -45.32 8.77
CA SER A 15 -15.88 -44.23 8.21
C SER A 15 -16.27 -42.93 8.90
N LEU A 16 -15.45 -42.47 9.84
CA LEU A 16 -15.56 -41.15 10.43
C LEU A 16 -15.24 -40.11 9.35
N LEU A 17 -16.28 -39.64 8.69
CA LEU A 17 -16.24 -38.41 7.90
C LEU A 17 -15.99 -37.25 8.90
N VAL A 18 -14.73 -36.88 9.09
CA VAL A 18 -14.38 -35.62 9.74
C VAL A 18 -14.87 -34.51 8.83
N SER A 19 -16.11 -34.07 9.06
CA SER A 19 -16.62 -32.83 8.48
C SER A 19 -15.73 -31.70 9.00
N ARG A 20 -14.76 -31.26 8.20
CA ARG A 20 -14.18 -29.94 8.41
C ARG A 20 -15.36 -28.98 8.29
N SER A 21 -15.79 -28.42 9.39
CA SER A 21 -16.68 -27.26 9.40
C SER A 21 -16.01 -26.20 8.55
N ALA A 22 -16.41 -26.09 7.28
CA ALA A 22 -16.05 -24.94 6.47
C ALA A 22 -16.73 -23.75 7.15
N TRP A 23 -15.94 -22.97 7.90
CA TRP A 23 -16.41 -21.71 8.42
C TRP A 23 -16.81 -20.89 7.18
N ALA A 24 -18.04 -20.37 7.17
CA ALA A 24 -18.48 -19.49 6.10
C ALA A 24 -17.55 -18.29 6.05
N GLU A 25 -17.02 -17.99 4.87
CA GLU A 25 -16.24 -16.77 4.68
C GLU A 25 -17.12 -15.55 4.93
N LYS A 26 -16.50 -14.42 5.24
CA LYS A 26 -17.23 -13.17 5.49
C LYS A 26 -18.04 -12.76 4.26
N ASP A 27 -19.21 -12.21 4.51
CA ASP A 27 -20.05 -11.55 3.50
C ASP A 27 -19.78 -10.03 3.39
N THR A 28 -18.97 -9.47 4.31
CA THR A 28 -18.50 -8.08 4.25
C THR A 28 -17.00 -8.04 4.44
N VAL A 29 -16.27 -7.42 3.48
CA VAL A 29 -14.83 -7.15 3.57
C VAL A 29 -14.60 -5.63 3.62
N ARG A 30 -13.87 -5.16 4.64
CA ARG A 30 -13.53 -3.75 4.84
C ARG A 30 -12.10 -3.48 4.42
N ILE A 31 -11.92 -2.48 3.55
CA ILE A 31 -10.63 -2.11 2.97
C ILE A 31 -10.28 -0.68 3.35
N ALA A 32 -9.16 -0.49 4.07
CA ALA A 32 -8.67 0.86 4.38
C ALA A 32 -7.80 1.38 3.25
N VAL A 33 -8.13 2.59 2.76
CA VAL A 33 -7.41 3.33 1.71
C VAL A 33 -7.11 4.76 2.16
N GLN A 34 -6.22 5.44 1.45
CA GLN A 34 -5.93 6.86 1.67
C GLN A 34 -6.24 7.67 0.40
N PRO A 35 -6.36 9.01 0.48
CA PRO A 35 -6.59 9.86 -0.70
C PRO A 35 -5.40 9.88 -1.66
N GLY A 36 -5.68 10.09 -2.95
CA GLY A 36 -4.70 10.36 -4.00
C GLY A 36 -4.64 9.32 -5.11
N LEU A 37 -4.05 9.70 -6.25
CA LEU A 37 -3.90 8.84 -7.43
C LEU A 37 -3.00 7.62 -7.18
N THR A 38 -2.22 7.60 -6.12
CA THR A 38 -1.49 6.42 -5.67
C THR A 38 -2.42 5.23 -5.43
N TYR A 39 -3.69 5.46 -5.10
CA TYR A 39 -4.70 4.45 -4.82
C TYR A 39 -5.61 4.14 -6.00
N LEU A 40 -5.27 4.59 -7.22
CA LEU A 40 -6.12 4.46 -8.43
C LEU A 40 -6.62 3.03 -8.66
N ALA A 41 -5.77 2.01 -8.53
CA ALA A 41 -6.19 0.62 -8.69
C ALA A 41 -7.32 0.24 -7.71
N LEU A 42 -7.21 0.68 -6.45
CA LEU A 42 -8.25 0.45 -5.43
C LEU A 42 -9.51 1.28 -5.68
N ASN A 43 -9.40 2.48 -6.27
CA ASN A 43 -10.56 3.25 -6.69
C ASN A 43 -11.34 2.57 -7.83
N ILE A 44 -10.62 1.93 -8.77
CA ILE A 44 -11.24 1.11 -9.83
C ILE A 44 -11.93 -0.10 -9.22
N VAL A 45 -11.26 -0.82 -8.30
CA VAL A 45 -11.84 -1.97 -7.58
C VAL A 45 -13.14 -1.58 -6.90
N GLU A 46 -13.19 -0.42 -6.22
CA GLU A 46 -14.38 0.13 -5.57
C GLU A 46 -15.47 0.50 -6.58
N HIS A 47 -15.13 1.33 -7.56
CA HIS A 47 -16.10 1.87 -8.52
C HIS A 47 -16.76 0.77 -9.36
N GLN A 48 -15.97 -0.22 -9.79
CA GLN A 48 -16.44 -1.31 -10.64
C GLN A 48 -16.95 -2.52 -9.84
N HIS A 49 -16.94 -2.47 -8.49
CA HIS A 49 -17.35 -3.59 -7.63
C HIS A 49 -16.63 -4.91 -7.95
N LEU A 50 -15.32 -4.85 -8.22
CA LEU A 50 -14.56 -5.99 -8.71
C LEU A 50 -14.44 -7.12 -7.67
N ILE A 51 -14.36 -6.78 -6.37
CA ILE A 51 -14.30 -7.80 -5.31
C ILE A 51 -15.58 -8.60 -5.28
N GLU A 52 -16.73 -7.95 -5.38
CA GLU A 52 -18.05 -8.60 -5.43
C GLU A 52 -18.17 -9.52 -6.64
N GLN A 53 -17.72 -9.07 -7.81
CA GLN A 53 -17.75 -9.86 -9.04
C GLN A 53 -16.87 -11.12 -8.94
N HIS A 54 -15.61 -10.97 -8.51
CA HIS A 54 -14.69 -12.10 -8.34
C HIS A 54 -15.12 -13.04 -7.20
N ALA A 55 -15.67 -12.51 -6.11
CA ALA A 55 -16.19 -13.30 -5.01
C ALA A 55 -17.41 -14.12 -5.46
N ALA A 56 -18.35 -13.52 -6.21
CA ALA A 56 -19.49 -14.23 -6.76
C ALA A 56 -19.07 -15.38 -7.70
N ALA A 57 -18.07 -15.13 -8.56
CA ALA A 57 -17.50 -16.17 -9.44
C ALA A 57 -16.82 -17.30 -8.65
N ALA A 58 -16.28 -17.01 -7.45
CA ALA A 58 -15.72 -17.99 -6.52
C ALA A 58 -16.77 -18.72 -5.63
N GLY A 59 -18.07 -18.43 -5.84
CA GLY A 59 -19.18 -19.02 -5.09
C GLY A 59 -19.52 -18.30 -3.78
N LEU A 60 -19.22 -17.01 -3.69
CA LEU A 60 -19.54 -16.10 -2.58
C LEU A 60 -20.42 -14.93 -3.09
N PRO A 61 -21.69 -15.17 -3.49
CA PRO A 61 -22.51 -14.18 -4.22
C PRO A 61 -23.00 -13.01 -3.35
N ASN A 62 -22.88 -13.10 -2.03
CA ASN A 62 -23.42 -12.11 -1.10
C ASN A 62 -22.35 -11.15 -0.57
N VAL A 63 -21.09 -11.26 -1.03
CA VAL A 63 -19.99 -10.43 -0.56
C VAL A 63 -20.23 -8.96 -0.92
N ARG A 64 -19.87 -8.08 0.03
CA ARG A 64 -19.84 -6.60 -0.14
C ARG A 64 -18.49 -6.08 0.30
N ALA A 65 -17.92 -5.20 -0.49
CA ALA A 65 -16.70 -4.49 -0.16
C ALA A 65 -17.04 -3.07 0.37
N GLU A 66 -16.48 -2.71 1.53
CA GLU A 66 -16.62 -1.40 2.14
C GLU A 66 -15.25 -0.72 2.19
N PHE A 67 -15.13 0.46 1.56
CA PHE A 67 -13.88 1.22 1.56
C PHE A 67 -13.89 2.30 2.63
N VAL A 68 -12.90 2.25 3.52
CA VAL A 68 -12.73 3.18 4.65
C VAL A 68 -11.55 4.09 4.35
N ARG A 69 -11.79 5.41 4.26
CA ARG A 69 -10.75 6.39 3.97
C ARG A 69 -10.10 6.86 5.25
N LEU A 70 -8.79 6.67 5.36
CA LEU A 70 -7.97 7.04 6.51
C LEU A 70 -6.87 8.03 6.09
N ALA A 71 -6.44 8.89 7.02
CA ALA A 71 -5.56 10.00 6.71
C ALA A 71 -4.09 9.60 6.51
N ALA A 72 -3.62 8.52 7.15
CA ALA A 72 -2.22 8.12 7.17
C ALA A 72 -2.03 6.61 7.34
N GLY A 73 -0.86 6.10 6.91
CA GLY A 73 -0.55 4.68 6.96
C GLY A 73 -0.55 4.06 8.36
N ASN A 74 -0.20 4.83 9.39
CA ASN A 74 -0.30 4.35 10.78
C ASN A 74 -1.75 4.09 11.20
N ASN A 75 -2.69 4.97 10.80
CA ASN A 75 -4.11 4.75 11.05
C ASN A 75 -4.63 3.48 10.35
N VAL A 76 -4.13 3.19 9.14
CA VAL A 76 -4.43 1.94 8.42
C VAL A 76 -3.91 0.73 9.21
N ASN A 77 -2.67 0.79 9.69
CA ASN A 77 -2.08 -0.28 10.49
C ASN A 77 -2.90 -0.58 11.75
N ASP A 78 -3.27 0.47 12.49
CA ASP A 78 -4.06 0.35 13.72
C ASP A 78 -5.46 -0.22 13.43
N ALA A 79 -6.09 0.19 12.33
CA ALA A 79 -7.40 -0.32 11.92
C ALA A 79 -7.36 -1.81 11.56
N VAL A 80 -6.30 -2.29 10.89
CA VAL A 80 -6.12 -3.72 10.59
C VAL A 80 -5.87 -4.52 11.86
N ILE A 81 -5.00 -4.03 12.76
CA ILE A 81 -4.67 -4.75 14.02
C ILE A 81 -5.86 -4.83 14.96
N SER A 82 -6.67 -3.77 15.04
CA SER A 82 -7.89 -3.78 15.86
C SER A 82 -9.04 -4.61 15.24
N GLY A 83 -8.92 -5.00 13.96
CA GLY A 83 -9.98 -5.68 13.22
C GLY A 83 -11.11 -4.76 12.77
N ALA A 84 -10.92 -3.44 12.83
CA ALA A 84 -11.87 -2.46 12.30
C ALA A 84 -11.95 -2.55 10.76
N VAL A 85 -10.86 -2.95 10.11
CA VAL A 85 -10.79 -3.30 8.69
C VAL A 85 -10.09 -4.64 8.49
N ASP A 86 -10.35 -5.29 7.37
CA ASP A 86 -9.81 -6.61 7.03
C ASP A 86 -8.54 -6.51 6.18
N ILE A 87 -8.51 -5.54 5.27
CA ILE A 87 -7.40 -5.29 4.34
C ILE A 87 -6.97 -3.83 4.50
N GLY A 88 -5.67 -3.61 4.64
CA GLY A 88 -5.08 -2.28 4.66
C GLY A 88 -4.31 -1.98 3.39
N ALA A 89 -4.35 -0.71 2.94
CA ALA A 89 -3.49 -0.21 1.88
C ALA A 89 -2.61 0.92 2.41
N THR A 90 -1.29 0.71 2.43
CA THR A 90 -0.33 1.64 3.02
C THR A 90 0.99 1.65 2.27
N GLY A 91 1.89 2.57 2.65
CA GLY A 91 3.25 2.59 2.13
C GLY A 91 4.11 1.40 2.60
N VAL A 92 5.16 1.08 1.85
CA VAL A 92 6.09 -0.01 2.19
C VAL A 92 6.71 0.16 3.59
N PRO A 93 7.23 1.33 4.01
CA PRO A 93 7.81 1.49 5.35
C PRO A 93 6.84 1.26 6.52
N PRO A 94 5.64 1.85 6.57
CA PRO A 94 4.69 1.53 7.65
C PRO A 94 4.29 0.06 7.66
N PHE A 95 4.15 -0.59 6.49
CA PHE A 95 3.93 -2.03 6.42
C PHE A 95 5.11 -2.83 7.01
N LEU A 96 6.35 -2.55 6.61
CA LEU A 96 7.55 -3.24 7.12
C LEU A 96 7.66 -3.12 8.64
N THR A 97 7.31 -1.95 9.19
CA THR A 97 7.27 -1.74 10.64
C THR A 97 6.25 -2.68 11.29
N LEU A 98 5.05 -2.78 10.72
CA LEU A 98 4.00 -3.64 11.23
C LEU A 98 4.35 -5.12 11.05
N TRP A 99 4.84 -5.51 9.87
CA TRP A 99 5.30 -6.86 9.57
C TRP A 99 6.35 -7.33 10.58
N SER A 100 7.37 -6.50 10.83
CA SER A 100 8.44 -6.82 11.79
C SER A 100 7.92 -7.01 13.22
N LYS A 101 6.92 -6.21 13.65
CA LYS A 101 6.31 -6.28 14.99
C LYS A 101 5.35 -7.45 15.17
N THR A 102 4.74 -7.94 14.09
CA THR A 102 3.67 -8.94 14.15
C THR A 102 4.14 -10.37 13.84
N ARG A 103 5.44 -10.56 13.60
CA ARG A 103 6.04 -11.89 13.40
C ARG A 103 5.75 -12.81 14.57
N GLY A 104 5.25 -14.02 14.27
CA GLY A 104 4.91 -15.02 15.30
C GLY A 104 3.62 -14.74 16.09
N SER A 105 2.87 -13.67 15.75
CA SER A 105 1.58 -13.34 16.37
C SER A 105 0.50 -13.11 15.31
N VAL A 106 0.14 -11.85 15.03
CA VAL A 106 -0.85 -11.50 14.00
C VAL A 106 -0.39 -11.86 12.59
N ASP A 107 0.93 -11.85 12.35
CA ASP A 107 1.64 -12.24 11.13
C ASP A 107 1.00 -11.65 9.87
N VAL A 108 1.08 -10.31 9.74
CA VAL A 108 0.58 -9.63 8.55
C VAL A 108 1.41 -9.99 7.31
N ARG A 109 0.76 -10.08 6.14
CA ARG A 109 1.40 -10.30 4.84
C ARG A 109 0.86 -9.32 3.81
N ALA A 110 1.74 -8.85 2.95
CA ALA A 110 1.36 -8.11 1.77
C ALA A 110 0.63 -9.02 0.78
N MET A 111 -0.47 -8.51 0.22
CA MET A 111 -1.26 -9.21 -0.81
C MET A 111 -0.81 -8.78 -2.20
N THR A 112 -0.80 -7.46 -2.47
CA THR A 112 -0.34 -6.92 -3.75
C THR A 112 0.34 -5.57 -3.56
N PRO A 113 1.33 -5.18 -4.37
CA PRO A 113 1.59 -3.76 -4.62
C PRO A 113 0.37 -3.10 -5.26
N TYR A 114 0.29 -1.78 -5.22
CA TYR A 114 -0.72 -1.04 -5.97
C TYR A 114 -0.15 0.11 -6.81
N ASN A 115 1.10 0.48 -6.59
CA ASN A 115 1.83 1.42 -7.46
C ASN A 115 3.35 1.38 -7.24
N SER A 116 4.10 1.90 -8.24
CA SER A 116 5.54 2.16 -8.19
C SER A 116 5.88 3.58 -8.72
N MET A 117 4.95 4.52 -8.56
CA MET A 117 5.14 5.92 -8.99
C MET A 117 6.11 6.68 -8.07
N PRO A 118 6.76 7.76 -8.55
CA PRO A 118 7.67 8.53 -7.74
C PRO A 118 6.93 9.32 -6.63
N LEU A 119 7.54 9.37 -5.45
CA LEU A 119 7.29 10.39 -4.45
C LEU A 119 8.28 11.52 -4.70
N VAL A 120 7.84 12.77 -4.60
CA VAL A 120 8.64 13.92 -5.03
C VAL A 120 8.67 15.00 -3.94
N LEU A 121 9.86 15.35 -3.49
CA LEU A 121 10.03 16.51 -2.63
C LEU A 121 10.07 17.78 -3.48
N VAL A 122 9.13 18.67 -3.26
CA VAL A 122 9.07 20.00 -3.89
C VAL A 122 9.26 21.09 -2.85
N THR A 123 9.70 22.26 -3.33
CA THR A 123 9.83 23.47 -2.50
C THR A 123 9.39 24.71 -3.24
N ARG A 124 8.98 25.75 -2.48
CA ARG A 124 8.81 27.12 -2.96
C ARG A 124 9.97 28.04 -2.59
N ASN A 125 10.90 27.60 -1.75
CA ASN A 125 12.03 28.40 -1.34
C ASN A 125 13.03 28.54 -2.49
N PRO A 126 13.20 29.72 -3.09
CA PRO A 126 14.08 29.89 -4.25
C PRO A 126 15.57 29.72 -3.91
N ALA A 127 15.93 29.79 -2.63
CA ALA A 127 17.32 29.59 -2.19
C ALA A 127 17.71 28.12 -2.08
N VAL A 128 16.72 27.20 -1.99
CA VAL A 128 16.93 25.76 -1.86
C VAL A 128 16.88 25.11 -3.24
N LYS A 129 18.00 24.64 -3.75
CA LYS A 129 18.11 23.99 -5.08
C LYS A 129 18.34 22.49 -4.99
N ARG A 130 18.81 22.01 -3.86
CA ARG A 130 19.07 20.61 -3.54
C ARG A 130 18.87 20.38 -2.05
N ILE A 131 18.77 19.12 -1.64
CA ILE A 131 18.45 18.81 -0.24
C ILE A 131 19.52 19.30 0.76
N GLU A 132 20.76 19.47 0.31
CA GLU A 132 21.86 19.98 1.12
C GLU A 132 21.70 21.46 1.49
N ASP A 133 20.89 22.21 0.74
CA ASP A 133 20.59 23.63 0.99
C ASP A 133 19.51 23.82 2.08
N LEU A 134 18.80 22.72 2.47
CA LEU A 134 17.78 22.78 3.50
C LEU A 134 18.38 23.19 4.85
N GLY A 135 17.83 24.24 5.44
CA GLY A 135 18.27 24.81 6.69
C GLY A 135 17.24 24.71 7.82
N PRO A 136 17.58 25.16 9.03
CA PRO A 136 16.76 24.97 10.24
C PRO A 136 15.42 25.73 10.20
N LYS A 137 15.24 26.66 9.26
CA LYS A 137 13.98 27.41 9.07
C LYS A 137 13.01 26.72 8.13
N ASP A 138 13.51 25.84 7.24
CA ASP A 138 12.65 25.14 6.30
C ASP A 138 11.73 24.14 7.03
N ARG A 139 10.51 23.98 6.52
CA ARG A 139 9.53 23.04 7.05
C ARG A 139 9.04 22.14 5.93
N ILE A 140 9.17 20.83 6.15
CA ILE A 140 8.86 19.77 5.17
C ILE A 140 7.58 19.05 5.62
N ALA A 141 6.49 19.26 4.92
CA ALA A 141 5.26 18.51 5.16
C ALA A 141 5.34 17.10 4.56
N LEU A 142 4.86 16.11 5.32
CA LEU A 142 4.70 14.73 4.91
C LEU A 142 3.60 14.04 5.75
N PRO A 143 2.97 12.93 5.27
CA PRO A 143 1.79 12.36 5.92
C PRO A 143 2.04 11.72 7.29
N GLY A 144 3.31 11.45 7.65
CA GLY A 144 3.65 10.87 8.96
C GLY A 144 5.13 11.00 9.25
N VAL A 145 5.48 11.83 10.24
CA VAL A 145 6.86 12.02 10.67
C VAL A 145 7.48 10.69 11.12
N GLY A 146 8.68 10.40 10.65
CA GLY A 146 9.47 9.24 11.02
C GLY A 146 8.93 7.87 10.58
N SER A 147 7.74 7.81 9.97
CA SER A 147 7.07 6.53 9.70
C SER A 147 6.51 6.37 8.28
N SER A 148 6.16 7.46 7.60
CA SER A 148 5.64 7.41 6.22
C SER A 148 6.72 7.02 5.20
N SER A 149 6.31 6.63 3.99
CA SER A 149 7.23 6.37 2.88
C SER A 149 8.10 7.59 2.61
N GLN A 150 7.52 8.79 2.65
CA GLN A 150 8.21 10.06 2.45
C GLN A 150 9.27 10.31 3.53
N ALA A 151 8.95 10.02 4.80
CA ALA A 151 9.90 10.17 5.89
C ALA A 151 11.12 9.25 5.71
N VAL A 152 10.88 7.98 5.40
CA VAL A 152 11.97 7.02 5.19
C VAL A 152 12.77 7.35 3.93
N MET A 153 12.12 7.83 2.84
CA MET A 153 12.84 8.35 1.66
C MET A 153 13.75 9.52 2.00
N LEU A 154 13.25 10.48 2.77
CA LEU A 154 14.03 11.63 3.21
C LEU A 154 15.24 11.21 4.05
N GLN A 155 15.06 10.21 4.93
CA GLN A 155 16.14 9.62 5.71
C GLN A 155 17.16 8.88 4.84
N MET A 156 16.71 8.13 3.82
CA MET A 156 17.61 7.49 2.85
C MET A 156 18.40 8.52 2.04
N ALA A 157 17.76 9.61 1.63
CA ALA A 157 18.41 10.71 0.92
C ALA A 157 19.46 11.41 1.82
N ALA A 158 19.14 11.68 3.07
CA ALA A 158 20.07 12.25 4.04
C ALA A 158 21.28 11.33 4.27
N ALA A 159 21.04 10.02 4.45
CA ALA A 159 22.11 9.05 4.59
C ALA A 159 23.04 8.98 3.38
N ARG A 160 22.49 9.17 2.17
CA ARG A 160 23.25 9.19 0.92
C ARG A 160 24.09 10.47 0.79
N ALA A 161 23.50 11.63 1.14
CA ALA A 161 24.17 12.93 0.97
C ALA A 161 25.20 13.22 2.07
N PHE A 162 24.93 12.83 3.31
CA PHE A 162 25.73 13.22 4.48
C PHE A 162 26.37 12.04 5.23
N GLY A 163 26.13 10.82 4.78
CA GLY A 163 26.58 9.59 5.44
C GLY A 163 25.55 8.97 6.37
N GLN A 164 25.70 7.68 6.62
CA GLN A 164 24.72 6.86 7.35
C GLN A 164 24.38 7.38 8.75
N ALA A 165 25.33 7.98 9.45
CA ALA A 165 25.12 8.52 10.80
C ALA A 165 24.13 9.71 10.80
N GLU A 166 24.06 10.43 9.69
CA GLU A 166 23.23 11.63 9.52
C GLU A 166 21.83 11.33 8.92
N PHE A 167 21.40 10.08 8.90
CA PHE A 167 20.13 9.73 8.25
C PHE A 167 18.91 10.50 8.81
N ARG A 168 18.95 10.95 10.06
CA ARG A 168 17.89 11.74 10.71
C ARG A 168 18.07 13.25 10.59
N ARG A 169 19.02 13.72 9.80
CA ARG A 169 19.38 15.13 9.70
C ARG A 169 18.18 16.05 9.45
N PHE A 170 17.22 15.59 8.64
CA PHE A 170 16.05 16.38 8.29
C PHE A 170 14.81 16.07 9.15
N ASP A 171 14.84 15.09 10.04
CA ASP A 171 13.70 14.77 10.91
C ASP A 171 13.18 15.99 11.69
N PRO A 172 14.05 16.87 12.27
CA PRO A 172 13.59 18.07 12.97
C PRO A 172 12.87 19.11 12.09
N LEU A 173 13.04 19.04 10.76
CA LEU A 173 12.39 19.95 9.81
C LEU A 173 11.01 19.45 9.40
N THR A 174 10.66 18.19 9.71
CA THR A 174 9.45 17.55 9.23
C THR A 174 8.23 17.88 10.08
N VAL A 175 7.08 18.05 9.42
CA VAL A 175 5.78 18.24 10.07
C VAL A 175 4.74 17.29 9.45
N THR A 176 3.86 16.73 10.30
CA THR A 176 2.78 15.85 9.83
C THR A 176 1.65 16.65 9.23
N ARG A 177 1.35 16.43 7.93
CA ARG A 177 0.17 16.95 7.24
C ARG A 177 -0.28 15.97 6.17
N GLY A 178 -1.59 15.77 6.04
CA GLY A 178 -2.18 15.09 4.88
C GLY A 178 -1.89 15.85 3.58
N HIS A 179 -1.80 15.15 2.46
CA HIS A 179 -1.43 15.76 1.17
C HIS A 179 -2.32 16.94 0.75
N PRO A 180 -3.67 16.90 0.89
CA PRO A 180 -4.49 18.06 0.55
C PRO A 180 -4.14 19.31 1.35
N ASP A 181 -3.95 19.16 2.68
CA ASP A 181 -3.62 20.28 3.58
C ASP A 181 -2.18 20.77 3.37
N ALA A 182 -1.25 19.84 3.07
CA ALA A 182 0.13 20.18 2.75
C ALA A 182 0.21 21.00 1.46
N MET A 183 -0.48 20.58 0.39
CA MET A 183 -0.58 21.35 -0.85
C MET A 183 -1.15 22.75 -0.59
N ALA A 184 -2.26 22.87 0.13
CA ALA A 184 -2.86 24.16 0.44
C ALA A 184 -1.90 25.08 1.20
N ALA A 185 -1.19 24.55 2.21
CA ALA A 185 -0.21 25.30 2.99
C ALA A 185 1.02 25.72 2.14
N LEU A 186 1.53 24.83 1.28
CA LEU A 186 2.62 25.13 0.36
C LEU A 186 2.22 26.25 -0.61
N LEU A 187 1.05 26.15 -1.23
CA LEU A 187 0.60 27.10 -2.25
C LEU A 187 0.24 28.47 -1.67
N SER A 188 -0.28 28.52 -0.43
CA SER A 188 -0.53 29.77 0.28
C SER A 188 0.73 30.38 0.89
N ASN A 189 1.89 29.70 0.81
CA ASN A 189 3.16 30.13 1.38
C ASN A 189 3.07 30.40 2.91
N THR A 190 2.36 29.49 3.59
CA THR A 190 2.19 29.54 5.05
C THR A 190 2.75 28.29 5.68
N GLU A 191 3.38 28.42 6.84
CA GLU A 191 3.79 27.34 7.74
C GLU A 191 4.78 26.29 7.17
N ILE A 192 4.82 26.05 5.86
CA ILE A 192 5.73 25.08 5.22
C ILE A 192 6.37 25.66 3.96
N ASP A 193 7.59 25.23 3.69
CA ASP A 193 8.37 25.61 2.51
C ASP A 193 8.49 24.46 1.50
N CYS A 194 8.32 23.23 1.99
CA CYS A 194 8.48 22.01 1.23
C CYS A 194 7.34 21.04 1.49
N HIS A 195 6.97 20.26 0.46
CA HIS A 195 6.05 19.15 0.58
C HIS A 195 6.67 17.90 -0.07
N PHE A 196 6.73 16.79 0.65
CA PHE A 196 7.08 15.51 0.04
C PHE A 196 5.80 14.91 -0.56
N SER A 197 5.55 15.31 -1.77
CA SER A 197 4.28 15.20 -2.49
C SER A 197 4.13 13.90 -3.28
N THR A 198 2.93 13.71 -3.80
CA THR A 198 2.53 12.63 -4.69
C THR A 198 1.38 13.08 -5.59
N ALA A 199 1.08 12.33 -6.66
CA ALA A 199 -0.07 12.64 -7.53
C ALA A 199 -1.41 12.47 -6.77
N PRO A 200 -2.42 13.33 -7.02
CA PRO A 200 -2.44 14.39 -8.02
C PRO A 200 -1.94 15.76 -7.50
N TYR A 201 -1.56 15.85 -6.24
CA TYR A 201 -1.15 17.11 -5.58
C TYR A 201 0.14 17.66 -6.20
N LEU A 202 1.09 16.79 -6.51
CA LEU A 202 2.36 17.14 -7.17
C LEU A 202 2.14 17.94 -8.47
N GLN A 203 1.23 17.49 -9.33
CA GLN A 203 0.98 18.15 -10.61
C GLN A 203 0.38 19.55 -10.40
N GLN A 204 -0.51 19.67 -9.42
CA GLN A 204 -1.12 20.97 -9.06
C GLN A 204 -0.10 21.92 -8.45
N GLU A 205 0.83 21.44 -7.62
CA GLU A 205 1.91 22.22 -7.04
C GLU A 205 2.90 22.71 -8.10
N LEU A 206 3.32 21.83 -9.00
CA LEU A 206 4.26 22.17 -10.08
C LEU A 206 3.68 23.12 -11.12
N ALA A 207 2.35 23.23 -11.23
CA ALA A 207 1.70 24.22 -12.08
C ALA A 207 1.83 25.65 -11.55
N VAL A 208 2.22 25.84 -10.27
CA VAL A 208 2.36 27.15 -9.64
C VAL A 208 3.80 27.67 -9.83
N PRO A 209 3.99 28.88 -10.39
CA PRO A 209 5.33 29.46 -10.55
C PRO A 209 6.09 29.55 -9.23
N GLY A 210 7.36 29.14 -9.27
CA GLY A 210 8.27 29.15 -8.11
C GLY A 210 8.32 27.84 -7.33
N VAL A 211 7.37 26.93 -7.52
CA VAL A 211 7.47 25.56 -7.00
C VAL A 211 8.41 24.75 -7.91
N HIS A 212 9.34 24.04 -7.31
CA HIS A 212 10.30 23.21 -8.06
C HIS A 212 10.68 21.94 -7.28
N VAL A 213 11.17 20.95 -8.04
CA VAL A 213 11.58 19.64 -7.52
C VAL A 213 12.96 19.72 -6.87
N LEU A 214 13.11 19.12 -5.70
CA LEU A 214 14.40 18.94 -5.01
C LEU A 214 14.90 17.50 -5.09
N LEU A 215 14.00 16.52 -5.03
CA LEU A 215 14.35 15.12 -4.90
C LEU A 215 13.20 14.24 -5.39
N THR A 216 13.52 13.13 -6.03
CA THR A 216 12.55 12.07 -6.34
C THR A 216 12.92 10.78 -5.61
N SER A 217 11.91 9.95 -5.28
CA SER A 217 12.17 8.62 -4.73
C SER A 217 12.94 7.73 -5.71
N THR A 218 12.80 7.97 -7.01
CA THR A 218 13.54 7.26 -8.08
C THR A 218 15.04 7.52 -7.97
N ASP A 219 15.43 8.75 -7.66
CA ASP A 219 16.85 9.10 -7.43
C ASP A 219 17.40 8.37 -6.21
N VAL A 220 16.60 8.28 -5.14
CA VAL A 220 17.00 7.62 -3.89
C VAL A 220 17.14 6.11 -4.07
N TYR A 221 16.20 5.49 -4.77
CA TYR A 221 16.21 4.03 -5.02
C TYR A 221 17.15 3.61 -6.15
N GLY A 222 17.49 4.52 -7.06
CA GLY A 222 18.20 4.20 -8.29
C GLY A 222 17.32 3.50 -9.32
N GLY A 223 16.03 3.87 -9.37
CA GLY A 223 15.03 3.36 -10.28
C GLY A 223 13.62 3.29 -9.65
N PRO A 224 12.62 2.81 -10.40
CA PRO A 224 11.28 2.61 -9.88
C PRO A 224 11.27 1.69 -8.67
N GLY A 225 10.43 1.99 -7.68
CA GLY A 225 10.25 1.17 -6.49
C GLY A 225 8.80 1.18 -6.04
N THR A 226 8.34 0.07 -5.52
CA THR A 226 7.00 -0.04 -4.93
C THR A 226 6.87 0.98 -3.80
N VAL A 227 5.86 1.83 -3.91
CA VAL A 227 5.55 2.83 -2.89
C VAL A 227 4.48 2.33 -1.96
N GLY A 228 3.47 1.67 -2.51
CA GLY A 228 2.32 1.22 -1.74
C GLY A 228 1.99 -0.25 -1.95
N ILE A 229 1.51 -0.87 -0.88
CA ILE A 229 1.09 -2.28 -0.85
C ILE A 229 -0.22 -2.44 -0.08
N THR A 230 -1.01 -3.43 -0.48
CA THR A 230 -2.13 -3.96 0.29
C THR A 230 -1.66 -5.09 1.19
N PHE A 231 -2.27 -5.24 2.35
CA PHE A 231 -1.87 -6.28 3.31
C PHE A 231 -3.05 -6.69 4.19
N THR A 232 -2.93 -7.87 4.78
CA THR A 232 -3.92 -8.40 5.72
C THR A 232 -3.28 -9.28 6.78
N THR A 233 -4.07 -9.76 7.75
CA THR A 233 -3.61 -10.64 8.83
C THR A 233 -3.66 -12.11 8.43
N LYS A 234 -2.84 -12.95 9.07
CA LYS A 234 -2.92 -14.41 8.93
C LYS A 234 -4.32 -14.94 9.21
N LYS A 235 -4.95 -14.43 10.28
CA LYS A 235 -6.32 -14.82 10.66
C LYS A 235 -7.34 -14.59 9.54
N PHE A 236 -7.29 -13.44 8.89
CA PHE A 236 -8.21 -13.13 7.77
C PHE A 236 -7.99 -14.10 6.61
N ARG A 237 -6.75 -14.31 6.20
CA ARG A 237 -6.37 -15.18 5.08
C ARG A 237 -6.83 -16.62 5.29
N GLU A 238 -6.53 -17.19 6.47
CA GLU A 238 -6.89 -18.58 6.79
C GLU A 238 -8.40 -18.79 6.88
N ALA A 239 -9.14 -17.76 7.29
CA ALA A 239 -10.61 -17.83 7.41
C ALA A 239 -11.32 -17.50 6.08
N ASN A 240 -10.68 -16.77 5.13
CA ASN A 240 -11.33 -16.23 3.94
C ASN A 240 -10.46 -16.41 2.68
N PRO A 241 -10.01 -17.63 2.34
CA PRO A 241 -9.10 -17.85 1.21
C PRO A 241 -9.69 -17.49 -0.15
N LYS A 242 -10.98 -17.62 -0.34
CA LYS A 242 -11.65 -17.23 -1.60
C LYS A 242 -11.74 -15.70 -1.72
N LEU A 243 -11.99 -14.98 -0.61
CA LEU A 243 -11.98 -13.51 -0.58
C LEU A 243 -10.58 -12.96 -0.82
N GLU A 244 -9.54 -13.59 -0.27
CA GLU A 244 -8.14 -13.24 -0.56
C GLU A 244 -7.86 -13.36 -2.07
N ALA A 245 -8.20 -14.49 -2.68
CA ALA A 245 -8.04 -14.72 -4.12
C ALA A 245 -8.86 -13.73 -4.95
N ALA A 246 -10.11 -13.46 -4.56
CA ALA A 246 -10.97 -12.49 -5.24
C ALA A 246 -10.39 -11.07 -5.19
N PHE A 247 -9.83 -10.66 -4.05
CA PHE A 247 -9.16 -9.37 -3.93
C PHE A 247 -7.94 -9.27 -4.85
N ILE A 248 -7.07 -10.28 -4.88
CA ILE A 248 -5.88 -10.29 -5.76
C ILE A 248 -6.30 -10.23 -7.22
N ALA A 249 -7.30 -11.01 -7.63
CA ALA A 249 -7.85 -10.97 -8.98
C ALA A 249 -8.47 -9.60 -9.34
N SER A 250 -9.12 -8.94 -8.38
CA SER A 250 -9.66 -7.59 -8.55
C SER A 250 -8.56 -6.56 -8.79
N MET A 251 -7.46 -6.66 -8.05
CA MET A 251 -6.29 -5.79 -8.26
C MET A 251 -5.66 -6.00 -9.63
N ASP A 252 -5.50 -7.26 -10.06
CA ASP A 252 -4.96 -7.58 -11.39
C ASP A 252 -5.87 -7.03 -12.51
N GLN A 253 -7.19 -7.15 -12.38
CA GLN A 253 -8.14 -6.56 -13.31
C GLN A 253 -8.07 -5.03 -13.33
N ALA A 254 -7.94 -4.39 -12.16
CA ALA A 254 -7.79 -2.94 -12.07
C ALA A 254 -6.51 -2.44 -12.79
N PHE A 255 -5.40 -3.17 -12.69
CA PHE A 255 -4.18 -2.84 -13.45
C PHE A 255 -4.40 -2.97 -14.96
N ARG A 256 -5.11 -4.01 -15.42
CA ARG A 256 -5.48 -4.10 -16.84
C ARG A 256 -6.31 -2.91 -17.28
N THR A 257 -7.32 -2.51 -16.51
CA THR A 257 -8.12 -1.30 -16.81
C THR A 257 -7.23 -0.06 -16.95
N ILE A 258 -6.27 0.16 -16.03
CA ILE A 258 -5.36 1.32 -16.11
C ILE A 258 -4.53 1.30 -17.40
N HIS A 259 -4.08 0.14 -17.84
CA HIS A 259 -3.22 0.03 -19.03
C HIS A 259 -3.98 0.07 -20.35
N GLU A 260 -5.18 -0.52 -20.39
CA GLU A 260 -5.96 -0.70 -21.60
C GLU A 260 -6.96 0.43 -21.85
N ASP A 261 -7.50 1.04 -20.76
CA ASP A 261 -8.52 2.09 -20.82
C ASP A 261 -8.28 3.17 -19.72
N ARG A 262 -7.36 4.08 -20.01
CA ARG A 262 -7.04 5.18 -19.09
C ARG A 262 -8.22 6.09 -18.79
N ARG A 263 -9.13 6.24 -19.75
CA ARG A 263 -10.33 7.05 -19.54
C ARG A 263 -11.26 6.40 -18.52
N ALA A 264 -11.55 5.12 -18.64
CA ALA A 264 -12.34 4.39 -17.64
C ALA A 264 -11.66 4.40 -16.25
N ALA A 265 -10.33 4.32 -16.20
CA ALA A 265 -9.58 4.45 -14.95
C ALA A 265 -9.73 5.86 -14.33
N ALA A 266 -9.70 6.92 -15.14
CA ALA A 266 -9.91 8.30 -14.71
C ALA A 266 -11.34 8.54 -14.22
N GLU A 267 -12.33 8.01 -14.93
CA GLU A 267 -13.75 8.05 -14.54
C GLU A 267 -13.98 7.39 -13.18
N ALA A 268 -13.40 6.21 -12.97
CA ALA A 268 -13.46 5.50 -11.69
C ALA A 268 -12.85 6.32 -10.54
N TYR A 269 -11.70 6.96 -10.77
CA TYR A 269 -11.07 7.81 -9.78
C TYR A 269 -11.96 9.00 -9.40
N VAL A 270 -12.43 9.75 -10.39
CA VAL A 270 -13.28 10.94 -10.17
C VAL A 270 -14.56 10.58 -9.43
N ALA A 271 -15.15 9.43 -9.76
CA ALA A 271 -16.41 8.98 -9.16
C ALA A 271 -16.29 8.73 -7.63
N VAL A 272 -15.14 8.27 -7.13
CA VAL A 272 -15.02 7.81 -5.74
C VAL A 272 -14.01 8.59 -4.89
N SER A 273 -13.08 9.36 -5.49
CA SER A 273 -12.02 10.05 -4.74
C SER A 273 -12.50 11.26 -3.94
N GLY A 274 -13.55 11.93 -4.40
CA GLY A 274 -14.00 13.23 -3.87
C GLY A 274 -13.11 14.41 -4.30
N ASP A 275 -12.07 14.19 -5.12
CA ASP A 275 -11.24 15.26 -5.66
C ASP A 275 -11.99 16.08 -6.72
N LYS A 276 -11.61 17.36 -6.86
CA LYS A 276 -12.24 18.29 -7.82
C LYS A 276 -11.54 18.30 -9.18
N LEU A 277 -10.94 17.19 -9.57
CA LEU A 277 -10.27 17.04 -10.86
C LEU A 277 -11.28 16.63 -11.94
N SER A 278 -11.07 17.11 -13.17
CA SER A 278 -11.81 16.58 -14.32
C SER A 278 -11.24 15.23 -14.75
N ILE A 279 -12.04 14.46 -15.48
CA ILE A 279 -11.60 13.17 -16.06
C ILE A 279 -10.38 13.38 -16.94
N GLU A 280 -10.36 14.45 -17.76
CA GLU A 280 -9.26 14.79 -18.67
C GLU A 280 -7.96 15.11 -17.91
N GLN A 281 -8.06 15.79 -16.75
CA GLN A 281 -6.91 16.06 -15.91
C GLN A 281 -6.34 14.76 -15.33
N VAL A 282 -7.19 13.90 -14.79
CA VAL A 282 -6.77 12.61 -14.25
C VAL A 282 -6.16 11.72 -15.33
N GLU A 283 -6.81 11.63 -16.50
CA GLU A 283 -6.32 10.88 -17.66
C GLU A 283 -4.94 11.39 -18.11
N SER A 284 -4.75 12.71 -18.15
CA SER A 284 -3.44 13.32 -18.44
C SER A 284 -2.38 12.93 -17.41
N TYR A 285 -2.71 12.97 -16.11
CA TYR A 285 -1.76 12.63 -15.05
C TYR A 285 -1.36 11.14 -15.08
N ILE A 286 -2.31 10.24 -15.24
CA ILE A 286 -2.01 8.79 -15.30
C ILE A 286 -1.36 8.35 -16.60
N SER A 287 -1.33 9.23 -17.62
CA SER A 287 -0.62 9.01 -18.88
C SER A 287 0.88 9.34 -18.81
N ASP A 288 1.31 9.99 -17.73
CA ASP A 288 2.75 10.24 -17.50
C ASP A 288 3.48 8.88 -17.32
N PRO A 289 4.56 8.63 -18.08
CA PRO A 289 5.30 7.36 -17.98
C PRO A 289 5.89 7.06 -16.61
N SER A 290 6.06 8.06 -15.75
CA SER A 290 6.51 7.86 -14.36
C SER A 290 5.41 7.30 -13.45
N MET A 291 4.14 7.39 -13.85
CA MET A 291 3.00 6.87 -13.12
C MET A 291 2.85 5.37 -13.35
N VAL A 292 3.67 4.59 -12.65
CA VAL A 292 3.73 3.13 -12.82
C VAL A 292 2.74 2.44 -11.89
N TYR A 293 1.79 1.72 -12.48
CA TYR A 293 0.83 0.86 -11.78
C TYR A 293 1.11 -0.58 -12.16
N GLU A 294 1.58 -1.37 -11.22
CA GLU A 294 1.99 -2.75 -11.47
C GLU A 294 1.80 -3.63 -10.22
N ILE A 295 1.57 -4.91 -10.48
CA ILE A 295 1.41 -5.92 -9.43
C ILE A 295 2.76 -6.50 -8.96
N THR A 296 3.85 -6.29 -9.70
CA THR A 296 5.17 -6.82 -9.38
C THR A 296 5.85 -6.00 -8.29
N PRO A 297 6.22 -6.57 -7.14
CA PRO A 297 6.95 -5.84 -6.09
C PRO A 297 8.35 -5.44 -6.55
N ARG A 298 8.72 -4.16 -6.40
CA ARG A 298 10.06 -3.66 -6.76
C ARG A 298 10.74 -2.95 -5.61
N GLY A 299 12.00 -3.29 -5.36
CA GLY A 299 12.87 -2.57 -4.44
C GLY A 299 12.44 -2.61 -2.96
N THR A 300 11.51 -3.49 -2.58
CA THR A 300 11.04 -3.61 -1.20
C THR A 300 12.15 -3.98 -0.24
N MET A 301 13.10 -4.82 -0.70
CA MET A 301 14.26 -5.24 0.09
C MET A 301 15.26 -4.12 0.35
N LYS A 302 15.38 -3.12 -0.55
CA LYS A 302 16.23 -1.94 -0.32
C LYS A 302 15.73 -1.12 0.86
N VAL A 303 14.41 -0.93 0.95
CA VAL A 303 13.75 -0.24 2.05
C VAL A 303 13.91 -1.03 3.35
N ALA A 304 13.66 -2.34 3.30
CA ALA A 304 13.80 -3.22 4.46
C ALA A 304 15.24 -3.20 5.01
N ALA A 305 16.25 -3.29 4.14
CA ALA A 305 17.65 -3.24 4.52
C ALA A 305 18.02 -1.90 5.18
N PHE A 306 17.55 -0.78 4.64
CA PHE A 306 17.76 0.53 5.25
C PHE A 306 17.09 0.62 6.63
N MET A 307 15.83 0.24 6.74
CA MET A 307 15.09 0.28 8.00
C MET A 307 15.66 -0.66 9.07
N TYR A 308 16.17 -1.82 8.66
CA TYR A 308 16.88 -2.73 9.56
C TYR A 308 18.20 -2.14 10.04
N LYS A 309 19.02 -1.60 9.12
CA LYS A 309 20.30 -0.94 9.44
C LYS A 309 20.14 0.25 10.38
N THR A 310 19.05 1.01 10.26
CA THR A 310 18.74 2.16 11.14
C THR A 310 18.05 1.74 12.44
N GLY A 311 17.76 0.46 12.63
CA GLY A 311 17.07 -0.07 13.82
C GLY A 311 15.57 0.24 13.87
N THR A 312 14.99 0.73 12.75
CA THR A 312 13.56 1.02 12.64
C THR A 312 12.72 -0.27 12.66
N ILE A 313 13.23 -1.33 12.02
CA ILE A 313 12.68 -2.69 12.13
C ILE A 313 13.71 -3.60 12.81
N LYS A 314 13.22 -4.62 13.53
CA LYS A 314 14.07 -5.55 14.30
C LYS A 314 14.33 -6.87 13.58
N VAL A 315 13.54 -7.16 12.55
CA VAL A 315 13.64 -8.38 11.75
C VAL A 315 13.88 -8.00 10.31
N MET A 316 14.95 -8.50 9.71
CA MET A 316 15.20 -8.40 8.28
C MET A 316 14.48 -9.54 7.57
N PRO A 317 13.66 -9.29 6.54
CA PRO A 317 13.13 -10.38 5.71
C PRO A 317 14.26 -11.07 4.94
N ASP A 318 14.17 -12.39 4.79
CA ASP A 318 15.18 -13.19 4.06
C ASP A 318 15.21 -12.82 2.58
N ASP A 319 14.03 -12.63 2.01
CA ASP A 319 13.80 -12.13 0.66
C ASP A 319 12.44 -11.39 0.59
N TRP A 320 12.09 -10.87 -0.58
CA TRP A 320 10.81 -10.18 -0.77
C TRP A 320 9.59 -11.12 -0.60
N LYS A 321 9.74 -12.43 -0.89
CA LYS A 321 8.66 -13.43 -0.73
C LYS A 321 8.26 -13.60 0.73
N ALA A 322 9.20 -13.37 1.66
CA ALA A 322 8.91 -13.38 3.09
C ALA A 322 7.92 -12.27 3.51
N LEU A 323 7.76 -11.24 2.71
CA LEU A 323 6.83 -10.14 2.96
C LEU A 323 5.43 -10.42 2.39
N PHE A 324 5.32 -11.19 1.31
CA PHE A 324 4.12 -11.36 0.51
C PHE A 324 3.46 -12.75 0.71
N VAL A 325 2.19 -12.81 0.37
CA VAL A 325 1.44 -14.08 0.27
C VAL A 325 2.00 -14.92 -0.88
N SER A 326 1.79 -16.26 -0.80
CA SER A 326 2.35 -17.22 -1.77
C SER A 326 1.88 -17.02 -3.21
N GLU A 327 0.69 -16.47 -3.39
CA GLU A 327 0.08 -16.12 -4.68
C GLU A 327 0.94 -15.14 -5.49
N MET A 328 1.74 -14.33 -4.77
CA MET A 328 2.65 -13.36 -5.39
C MET A 328 4.00 -13.94 -5.79
N TRP A 329 4.36 -15.14 -5.34
CA TRP A 329 5.72 -15.68 -5.52
C TRP A 329 6.10 -16.05 -6.96
N GLY A 330 5.11 -16.09 -7.86
CA GLY A 330 5.32 -16.28 -9.30
C GLY A 330 5.83 -15.03 -10.03
N TYR A 331 5.74 -13.85 -9.41
CA TYR A 331 6.21 -12.59 -10.01
C TYR A 331 7.73 -12.42 -9.82
N ALA A 332 8.36 -11.61 -10.69
CA ALA A 332 9.79 -11.28 -10.61
C ALA A 332 10.05 -10.10 -9.63
N GLY A 333 9.65 -10.27 -8.37
CA GLY A 333 9.78 -9.25 -7.34
C GLY A 333 11.21 -9.02 -6.81
N SER A 334 11.45 -7.90 -6.08
CA SER A 334 12.74 -7.56 -5.49
C SER A 334 12.62 -6.73 -4.18
#